data_2dada940d2dad395d5f9342eab2ad681
#
_entry.id   2dada940d2dad395d5f9342eab2ad681
#
_cell.length_a   1.000
_cell.length_b   1.000
_cell.length_c   1.000
_cell.angle_alpha   90.00
_cell.angle_beta   90.00
_cell.angle_gamma   90.00
#
_symmetry.space_group_name_H-M   'P 1'
#
loop_
_entity.id
_entity.type
_entity.pdbx_description
1 polymer ?
#
loop_
_entity_poly.entity_id
_entity_poly.type
_entity_poly.pdbx_seq_one_letter_code
_entity_poly.pdbx_strand_id
1 'polypeptide(L)'
;MNELRFTVEHEWLRQDADGLVTVGIIAYAQEALGDVVFVQLPETQSYAEGAEVAVLESVKAASNIAMPLDGEVVEVNGELESSPELVNEDPLGKGWFFRFRPTNASAVADLLDQAAYERLLNANADA
;
A
#
# COMPACT_ATOMS: atom_id res chain seq x y z
N MET A 1 -0.08 19.43 -0.77
CA MET A 1 -1.06 18.68 -1.55
C MET A 1 -0.68 17.24 -1.55
N ASN A 2 -1.64 16.40 -1.33
CA ASN A 2 -1.38 14.98 -1.09
C ASN A 2 -1.45 14.20 -2.40
N GLU A 3 -0.39 14.37 -3.19
CA GLU A 3 -0.26 13.66 -4.45
C GLU A 3 0.04 12.19 -4.17
N LEU A 4 -0.65 11.30 -4.87
CA LEU A 4 -0.40 9.88 -4.72
C LEU A 4 0.84 9.46 -5.49
N ARG A 5 1.58 8.53 -4.92
CA ARG A 5 2.68 7.84 -5.59
C ARG A 5 2.36 6.35 -5.60
N PHE A 6 3.02 5.61 -6.46
CA PHE A 6 2.69 4.21 -6.68
C PHE A 6 3.96 3.39 -6.80
N THR A 7 3.85 2.10 -6.46
CA THR A 7 4.95 1.15 -6.65
C THR A 7 4.59 0.18 -7.77
N VAL A 8 5.60 -0.54 -8.26
CA VAL A 8 5.39 -1.57 -9.28
C VAL A 8 4.58 -2.75 -8.75
N GLU A 9 4.40 -2.82 -7.44
CA GLU A 9 3.62 -3.87 -6.78
C GLU A 9 2.19 -3.44 -6.51
N HIS A 10 1.75 -2.32 -7.12
CA HIS A 10 0.38 -1.83 -7.04
C HIS A 10 0.00 -1.32 -5.65
N GLU A 11 0.95 -0.73 -4.96
CA GLU A 11 0.71 -0.03 -3.71
C GLU A 11 0.60 1.46 -3.99
N TRP A 12 -0.26 2.16 -3.25
CA TRP A 12 -0.30 3.61 -3.32
C TRP A 12 0.29 4.20 -2.04
N LEU A 13 0.91 5.37 -2.18
CA LEU A 13 1.47 6.12 -1.06
C LEU A 13 0.95 7.54 -1.12
N ARG A 14 0.60 8.08 0.05
CA ARG A 14 0.15 9.47 0.17
C ARG A 14 0.96 10.14 1.26
N GLN A 15 1.65 11.22 0.91
CA GLN A 15 2.36 12.02 1.92
C GLN A 15 1.35 12.86 2.68
N ASP A 16 1.38 12.76 4.00
CA ASP A 16 0.49 13.50 4.87
C ASP A 16 1.20 14.75 5.41
N ALA A 17 0.41 15.70 5.91
CA ALA A 17 0.95 16.99 6.36
C ALA A 17 1.93 16.86 7.54
N ASP A 18 1.83 15.77 8.31
CA ASP A 18 2.70 15.52 9.46
C ASP A 18 4.02 14.82 9.10
N GLY A 19 4.29 14.66 7.81
CA GLY A 19 5.51 14.01 7.34
C GLY A 19 5.41 12.49 7.25
N LEU A 20 4.29 11.92 7.64
CA LEU A 20 4.07 10.48 7.51
C LEU A 20 3.54 10.15 6.12
N VAL A 21 3.70 8.88 5.75
CA VAL A 21 3.21 8.38 4.46
C VAL A 21 2.20 7.26 4.74
N THR A 22 1.00 7.40 4.18
CA THR A 22 -0.04 6.38 4.27
C THR A 22 0.08 5.44 3.09
N VAL A 23 -0.03 4.14 3.33
CA VAL A 23 0.15 3.10 2.31
C VAL A 23 -1.08 2.22 2.24
N GLY A 24 -1.50 1.89 1.02
CA GLY A 24 -2.56 0.93 0.78
C GLY A 24 -2.35 0.26 -0.56
N ILE A 25 -3.28 -0.55 -0.98
CA ILE A 25 -3.25 -1.17 -2.31
C ILE A 25 -4.28 -0.52 -3.21
N ILE A 26 -4.04 -0.56 -4.51
CA ILE A 26 -4.95 0.06 -5.46
C ILE A 26 -6.01 -0.92 -5.94
N ALA A 27 -7.04 -0.39 -6.60
CA ALA A 27 -8.16 -1.21 -7.08
C ALA A 27 -7.72 -2.32 -8.03
N TYR A 28 -6.69 -2.08 -8.84
CA TYR A 28 -6.17 -3.10 -9.75
C TYR A 28 -5.70 -4.34 -8.97
N ALA A 29 -4.97 -4.14 -7.88
CA ALA A 29 -4.45 -5.25 -7.08
C ALA A 29 -5.59 -6.00 -6.41
N GLN A 30 -6.57 -5.30 -5.84
CA GLN A 30 -7.66 -5.97 -5.14
C GLN A 30 -8.61 -6.69 -6.11
N GLU A 31 -8.74 -6.21 -7.35
CA GLU A 31 -9.51 -6.93 -8.37
C GLU A 31 -8.87 -8.26 -8.71
N ALA A 32 -7.55 -8.31 -8.79
CA ALA A 32 -6.82 -9.54 -9.07
C ALA A 32 -6.97 -10.55 -7.93
N LEU A 33 -7.10 -10.07 -6.69
CA LEU A 33 -7.22 -10.93 -5.52
C LEU A 33 -8.65 -11.36 -5.24
N GLY A 34 -9.64 -10.56 -5.63
CA GLY A 34 -11.03 -10.78 -5.26
C GLY A 34 -11.29 -10.28 -3.84
N ASP A 35 -12.28 -10.86 -3.17
CA ASP A 35 -12.67 -10.40 -1.83
C ASP A 35 -11.61 -10.72 -0.79
N VAL A 36 -11.16 -9.70 -0.07
CA VAL A 36 -10.18 -9.85 1.01
C VAL A 36 -10.91 -10.34 2.25
N VAL A 37 -10.43 -11.43 2.83
CA VAL A 37 -11.07 -12.07 3.98
C VAL A 37 -10.23 -12.00 5.25
N PHE A 38 -8.94 -11.68 5.13
CA PHE A 38 -8.05 -11.59 6.28
C PHE A 38 -6.92 -10.61 5.99
N VAL A 39 -6.57 -9.80 6.98
CA VAL A 39 -5.44 -8.86 6.89
C VAL A 39 -4.61 -9.01 8.17
N GLN A 40 -3.30 -9.20 8.01
CA GLN A 40 -2.36 -9.14 9.11
C GLN A 40 -1.52 -7.87 8.94
N LEU A 41 -1.54 -7.01 9.94
CA LEU A 41 -0.87 -5.71 9.89
C LEU A 41 0.54 -5.80 10.46
N PRO A 42 1.45 -4.87 10.07
CA PRO A 42 2.81 -4.87 10.60
C PRO A 42 2.85 -4.40 12.04
N GLU A 43 3.98 -4.65 12.69
CA GLU A 43 4.26 -4.04 13.99
C GLU A 43 4.79 -2.63 13.80
N THR A 44 4.63 -1.79 14.83
CA THR A 44 5.13 -0.41 14.78
C THR A 44 6.63 -0.41 15.12
N GLN A 45 7.44 -0.61 14.09
CA GLN A 45 8.89 -0.67 14.19
C GLN A 45 9.51 -0.29 12.85
N SER A 46 10.83 -0.22 12.80
CA SER A 46 11.54 0.11 11.56
C SER A 46 11.62 -1.08 10.64
N TYR A 47 11.49 -0.83 9.35
CA TYR A 47 11.62 -1.86 8.30
C TYR A 47 12.46 -1.32 7.16
N ALA A 48 13.20 -2.22 6.53
CA ALA A 48 13.93 -1.88 5.31
C ALA A 48 13.01 -2.02 4.11
N GLU A 49 13.33 -1.28 3.05
CA GLU A 49 12.62 -1.41 1.78
C GLU A 49 12.62 -2.86 1.32
N GLY A 50 11.47 -3.35 0.88
CA GLY A 50 11.32 -4.72 0.42
C GLY A 50 10.97 -5.73 1.51
N ALA A 51 11.05 -5.34 2.79
CA ALA A 51 10.66 -6.22 3.88
C ALA A 51 9.15 -6.48 3.82
N GLU A 52 8.74 -7.71 4.08
CA GLU A 52 7.32 -8.03 4.14
C GLU A 52 6.74 -7.46 5.43
N VAL A 53 5.76 -6.59 5.32
CA VAL A 53 5.20 -5.90 6.48
C VAL A 53 3.75 -6.27 6.74
N ALA A 54 2.98 -6.58 5.72
CA ALA A 54 1.58 -6.97 5.89
C ALA A 54 1.27 -8.18 5.04
N VAL A 55 0.26 -8.94 5.46
CA VAL A 55 -0.23 -10.09 4.71
C VAL A 55 -1.72 -9.90 4.53
N LEU A 56 -2.22 -10.18 3.34
CA LEU A 56 -3.66 -10.25 3.14
C LEU A 56 -4.02 -11.56 2.48
N GLU A 57 -5.17 -12.09 2.85
CA GLU A 57 -5.70 -13.30 2.24
C GLU A 57 -7.05 -12.99 1.63
N SER A 58 -7.27 -13.52 0.44
CA SER A 58 -8.52 -13.35 -0.28
C SER A 58 -9.11 -14.71 -0.58
N VAL A 59 -10.30 -14.71 -1.17
CA VAL A 59 -10.96 -15.94 -1.59
C VAL A 59 -10.17 -16.67 -2.67
N LYS A 60 -9.25 -16.00 -3.36
CA LYS A 60 -8.47 -16.60 -4.45
C LYS A 60 -7.03 -16.90 -4.09
N ALA A 61 -6.40 -16.08 -3.21
CA ALA A 61 -4.96 -16.18 -2.98
C ALA A 61 -4.55 -15.44 -1.72
N ALA A 62 -3.30 -15.63 -1.33
CA ALA A 62 -2.65 -14.83 -0.30
C ALA A 62 -1.63 -13.91 -0.97
N SER A 63 -1.41 -12.74 -0.39
CA SER A 63 -0.45 -11.79 -0.90
C SER A 63 0.24 -11.07 0.24
N ASN A 64 1.46 -10.61 -0.01
CA ASN A 64 2.24 -9.85 0.97
C ASN A 64 2.39 -8.42 0.49
N ILE A 65 2.43 -7.50 1.45
CA ILE A 65 2.72 -6.11 1.15
C ILE A 65 4.14 -5.84 1.65
N ALA A 66 4.99 -5.37 0.75
CA ALA A 66 6.38 -5.04 1.08
C ALA A 66 6.49 -3.58 1.47
N MET A 67 7.48 -3.28 2.30
CA MET A 67 7.79 -1.90 2.66
C MET A 67 8.26 -1.16 1.40
N PRO A 68 7.58 -0.07 1.02
CA PRO A 68 7.92 0.62 -0.23
C PRO A 68 9.23 1.40 -0.16
N LEU A 69 9.63 1.82 1.04
CA LEU A 69 10.86 2.57 1.29
C LEU A 69 11.32 2.24 2.69
N ASP A 70 12.62 2.48 2.97
CA ASP A 70 13.12 2.37 4.34
C ASP A 70 12.37 3.35 5.23
N GLY A 71 11.96 2.91 6.39
CA GLY A 71 11.28 3.79 7.32
C GLY A 71 10.74 3.07 8.54
N GLU A 72 10.06 3.82 9.38
CA GLU A 72 9.48 3.30 10.62
C GLU A 72 7.95 3.33 10.53
N VAL A 73 7.32 2.18 10.71
CA VAL A 73 5.86 2.10 10.79
C VAL A 73 5.45 2.66 12.15
N VAL A 74 4.59 3.67 12.15
CA VAL A 74 4.18 4.35 13.38
C VAL A 74 2.69 4.17 13.67
N GLU A 75 1.91 3.76 12.68
CA GLU A 75 0.48 3.59 12.86
C GLU A 75 -0.02 2.51 11.91
N VAL A 76 -1.00 1.72 12.36
CA VAL A 76 -1.64 0.71 11.52
C VAL A 76 -3.16 0.89 11.58
N ASN A 77 -3.84 0.48 10.52
CA ASN A 77 -5.29 0.56 10.46
C ASN A 77 -5.92 -0.70 11.05
N GLY A 78 -6.11 -0.68 12.36
CA GLY A 78 -6.64 -1.83 13.08
C GLY A 78 -8.03 -2.28 12.62
N GLU A 79 -8.78 -1.40 11.95
CA GLU A 79 -10.09 -1.76 11.44
C GLU A 79 -10.04 -2.87 10.39
N LEU A 80 -8.91 -3.00 9.68
CA LEU A 80 -8.78 -4.04 8.67
C LEU A 80 -8.77 -5.45 9.27
N GLU A 81 -8.37 -5.58 10.54
CA GLU A 81 -8.37 -6.89 11.19
C GLU A 81 -9.80 -7.37 11.49
N SER A 82 -10.69 -6.45 11.79
CA SER A 82 -12.10 -6.79 12.04
C SER A 82 -12.97 -6.64 10.80
N SER A 83 -12.55 -5.81 9.85
CA SER A 83 -13.33 -5.50 8.64
C SER A 83 -12.44 -5.51 7.41
N PRO A 84 -11.88 -6.67 7.04
CA PRO A 84 -10.97 -6.75 5.89
C PRO A 84 -11.62 -6.34 4.57
N GLU A 85 -12.94 -6.39 4.46
CA GLU A 85 -13.66 -5.95 3.28
C GLU A 85 -13.49 -4.47 2.95
N LEU A 86 -13.00 -3.67 3.90
CA LEU A 86 -12.69 -2.26 3.62
C LEU A 86 -11.64 -2.11 2.53
N VAL A 87 -10.75 -3.08 2.39
CA VAL A 87 -9.75 -3.07 1.33
C VAL A 87 -10.43 -3.10 -0.04
N ASN A 88 -11.52 -3.84 -0.16
CA ASN A 88 -12.29 -3.92 -1.41
C ASN A 88 -13.22 -2.72 -1.59
N GLU A 89 -13.83 -2.26 -0.50
CA GLU A 89 -14.86 -1.22 -0.56
C GLU A 89 -14.27 0.17 -0.75
N ASP A 90 -13.13 0.44 -0.13
CA ASP A 90 -12.56 1.78 -0.16
C ASP A 90 -11.02 1.72 -0.10
N PRO A 91 -10.40 1.16 -1.14
CA PRO A 91 -8.94 0.91 -1.11
C PRO A 91 -8.10 2.18 -1.01
N LEU A 92 -8.59 3.31 -1.50
CA LEU A 92 -7.85 4.58 -1.43
C LEU A 92 -8.23 5.42 -0.23
N GLY A 93 -9.15 4.95 0.61
CA GLY A 93 -9.61 5.67 1.79
C GLY A 93 -9.52 4.79 3.03
N LYS A 94 -10.65 4.29 3.51
CA LYS A 94 -10.70 3.53 4.76
C LYS A 94 -9.92 2.22 4.73
N GLY A 95 -9.58 1.73 3.55
CA GLY A 95 -8.81 0.49 3.38
C GLY A 95 -7.30 0.66 3.43
N TRP A 96 -6.79 1.77 3.92
CA TRP A 96 -5.35 1.96 4.07
C TRP A 96 -4.80 0.94 5.07
N PHE A 97 -3.50 0.60 4.90
CA PHE A 97 -2.88 -0.44 5.71
C PHE A 97 -2.06 0.09 6.87
N PHE A 98 -1.10 0.97 6.59
CA PHE A 98 -0.24 1.51 7.64
C PHE A 98 0.29 2.88 7.25
N ARG A 99 0.83 3.60 8.24
CA ARG A 99 1.52 4.87 8.03
C ARG A 99 2.94 4.72 8.54
N PHE A 100 3.90 5.25 7.80
CA PHE A 100 5.29 5.14 8.19
C PHE A 100 6.00 6.47 8.01
N ARG A 101 7.10 6.63 8.76
CA ARG A 101 7.98 7.79 8.63
C ARG A 101 9.16 7.37 7.77
N PRO A 102 9.28 7.88 6.53
CA PRO A 102 10.38 7.47 5.66
C PRO A 102 11.72 7.98 6.20
N THR A 103 12.75 7.15 6.08
CA THR A 103 14.11 7.55 6.45
C THR A 103 14.58 8.69 5.57
N ASN A 104 14.20 8.65 4.29
CA ASN A 104 14.51 9.72 3.33
C ASN A 104 13.21 10.17 2.66
N ALA A 105 12.66 11.26 3.14
CA ALA A 105 11.37 11.76 2.64
C ALA A 105 11.40 12.07 1.14
N SER A 106 12.55 12.46 0.60
CA SER A 106 12.64 12.78 -0.83
C SER A 106 12.53 11.55 -1.72
N ALA A 107 12.77 10.35 -1.18
CA ALA A 107 12.62 9.11 -1.94
C ALA A 107 11.17 8.86 -2.37
N VAL A 108 10.19 9.41 -1.66
CA VAL A 108 8.79 9.28 -2.04
C VAL A 108 8.54 9.91 -3.42
N ALA A 109 9.20 11.03 -3.70
CA ALA A 109 9.05 11.73 -4.98
C ALA A 109 9.65 10.93 -6.15
N ASP A 110 10.53 9.98 -5.86
CA ASP A 110 11.14 9.14 -6.89
C ASP A 110 10.26 7.95 -7.30
N LEU A 111 9.18 7.71 -6.58
CA LEU A 111 8.25 6.64 -6.93
C LEU A 111 7.39 7.07 -8.12
N LEU A 112 6.67 6.09 -8.68
CA LEU A 112 5.83 6.35 -9.84
C LEU A 112 4.73 7.36 -9.51
N ASP A 113 4.56 8.38 -10.36
CA ASP A 113 3.39 9.23 -10.27
C ASP A 113 2.23 8.52 -10.99
N GLN A 114 1.06 9.14 -11.00
CA GLN A 114 -0.11 8.50 -11.59
C GLN A 114 0.09 8.21 -13.08
N ALA A 115 0.68 9.13 -13.83
CA ALA A 115 0.89 8.94 -15.26
C ALA A 115 1.86 7.79 -15.54
N ALA A 116 2.95 7.71 -14.76
CA ALA A 116 3.92 6.62 -14.93
C ALA A 116 3.30 5.28 -14.54
N TYR A 117 2.48 5.26 -13.50
CA TYR A 117 1.81 4.04 -13.06
C TYR A 117 0.81 3.56 -14.12
N GLU A 118 0.06 4.48 -14.73
CA GLU A 118 -0.89 4.11 -15.78
C GLU A 118 -0.18 3.54 -17.00
N ARG A 119 1.00 4.06 -17.33
CA ARG A 119 1.82 3.50 -18.41
C ARG A 119 2.26 2.07 -18.09
N LEU A 120 2.61 1.82 -16.82
CA LEU A 120 2.97 0.47 -16.38
C LEU A 120 1.80 -0.50 -16.53
N LEU A 121 0.60 -0.08 -16.16
CA LEU A 121 -0.59 -0.93 -16.31
C LEU A 121 -0.89 -1.23 -17.76
N ASN A 122 -0.76 -0.23 -18.63
CA ASN A 122 -1.02 -0.42 -20.07
C ASN A 122 0.00 -1.36 -20.69
N ALA A 123 1.28 -1.24 -20.30
CA ALA A 123 2.31 -2.15 -20.78
C ALA A 123 2.04 -3.58 -20.37
N ASN A 124 1.58 -3.79 -19.13
CA ASN A 124 1.25 -5.12 -18.64
C ASN A 124 0.00 -5.69 -19.32
N ALA A 125 -0.96 -4.83 -19.65
CA ALA A 125 -2.18 -5.25 -20.31
C ALA A 125 -1.92 -5.71 -21.75
N ASP A 126 -0.91 -5.15 -22.38
CA ASP A 126 -0.56 -5.49 -23.77
C ASP A 126 0.31 -6.74 -23.87
N ALA A 127 0.79 -7.25 -22.77
CA ALA A 127 1.73 -8.37 -22.75
C ALA A 127 1.05 -9.74 -22.98
#